data_d8f5274d91a1b809d419bfb61b6a0835
#
_entry.id   d8f5274d91a1b809d419bfb61b6a0835
#
_cell.length_a   1.000
_cell.length_b   1.000
_cell.length_c   1.000
_cell.angle_alpha   90.00
_cell.angle_beta   90.00
_cell.angle_gamma   90.00
#
_symmetry.space_group_name_H-M   'P 1'
#
loop_
_entity.id
_entity.type
_entity.pdbx_description
1 polymer ?
#
loop_
_entity_poly.entity_id
_entity_poly.type
_entity_poly.pdbx_seq_one_letter_code
_entity_poly.pdbx_strand_id
1 'polypeptide(L)'
;ISKYGIITLKEASKSGFDDIITLHAQIAPPQNPNMVGTDFCLLGCNVDDIEKAKSLFLTFSGKNILEKNAYGEVIENSTNTADIYINGVKVAEESNFLFSYNITSLTAQLKKALNRERTNVGRSAYTGRIKDILKACSSEKVIDALVEDLQQFGSGNRHDELSWNDIAMHASIKMNQLHKDTTFVT
;
A
#
# COMPACT_ATOMS: atom_id res chain seq x y z
N ILE A 1 1.80 -18.89 22.16
CA ILE A 1 2.42 -19.24 23.44
C ILE A 1 2.74 -17.96 24.19
N SER A 2 2.39 -17.87 25.44
CA SER A 2 2.71 -16.75 26.32
C SER A 2 2.91 -17.23 27.76
N LYS A 3 3.30 -16.33 28.67
CA LYS A 3 3.39 -16.64 30.11
C LYS A 3 2.06 -17.05 30.75
N TYR A 4 0.94 -16.80 30.09
CA TYR A 4 -0.41 -17.15 30.59
C TYR A 4 -0.90 -18.50 30.09
N GLY A 5 -0.28 -19.09 29.07
CA GLY A 5 -0.65 -20.37 28.53
C GLY A 5 -0.31 -20.56 27.04
N ILE A 6 -0.69 -21.71 26.55
CA ILE A 6 -0.59 -22.10 25.14
C ILE A 6 -2.00 -22.22 24.61
N ILE A 7 -2.31 -21.53 23.51
CA ILE A 7 -3.54 -21.69 22.76
C ILE A 7 -3.16 -22.35 21.45
N THR A 8 -3.70 -23.52 21.17
CA THR A 8 -3.55 -24.20 19.89
C THR A 8 -4.88 -24.12 19.16
N LEU A 9 -4.85 -23.54 17.96
CA LEU A 9 -6.01 -23.49 17.06
C LEU A 9 -5.80 -24.53 15.96
N LYS A 10 -6.80 -25.36 15.73
CA LYS A 10 -6.81 -26.34 14.64
C LYS A 10 -8.10 -26.18 13.83
N GLU A 11 -7.97 -26.22 12.52
CA GLU A 11 -9.12 -26.34 11.65
C GLU A 11 -9.68 -27.76 11.76
N ALA A 12 -10.99 -27.87 12.03
CA ALA A 12 -11.65 -29.14 11.93
C ALA A 12 -11.89 -29.51 10.47
N SER A 13 -11.61 -30.74 10.08
CA SER A 13 -11.88 -31.23 8.73
C SER A 13 -13.37 -31.09 8.40
N LYS A 14 -13.66 -30.55 7.21
CA LYS A 14 -15.02 -30.42 6.68
C LYS A 14 -15.75 -31.75 6.68
N SER A 15 -16.89 -31.83 7.36
CA SER A 15 -17.92 -32.84 7.07
C SER A 15 -18.84 -32.22 5.99
N GLY A 16 -18.75 -32.72 4.87
CA GLY A 16 -19.36 -32.72 3.54
C GLY A 16 -20.61 -31.93 3.22
N PHE A 17 -21.07 -30.89 3.87
CA PHE A 17 -22.25 -30.14 3.37
C PHE A 17 -22.30 -28.63 3.65
N ASP A 18 -21.41 -28.09 4.48
CA ASP A 18 -21.41 -26.64 4.74
C ASP A 18 -20.00 -26.02 4.64
N ASP A 19 -19.93 -24.86 4.03
CA ASP A 19 -18.71 -24.03 3.98
C ASP A 19 -18.31 -23.43 5.34
N ILE A 20 -18.68 -24.08 6.43
CA ILE A 20 -18.39 -23.66 7.79
C ILE A 20 -17.04 -24.22 8.21
N ILE A 21 -16.06 -23.33 8.37
CA ILE A 21 -14.77 -23.64 8.98
C ILE A 21 -14.95 -23.64 10.49
N THR A 22 -14.81 -24.81 11.12
CA THR A 22 -14.84 -24.92 12.58
C THR A 22 -13.41 -24.85 13.11
N LEU A 23 -13.13 -23.89 13.99
CA LEU A 23 -11.86 -23.77 14.69
C LEU A 23 -11.97 -24.42 16.07
N HIS A 24 -11.13 -25.42 16.33
CA HIS A 24 -10.96 -25.98 17.65
C HIS A 24 -9.86 -25.26 18.41
N ALA A 25 -10.20 -24.68 19.56
CA ALA A 25 -9.23 -24.06 20.46
C ALA A 25 -8.90 -25.02 21.62
N GLN A 26 -7.65 -25.40 21.74
CA GLN A 26 -7.13 -26.15 22.87
C GLN A 26 -6.27 -25.24 23.73
N ILE A 27 -6.54 -25.16 25.03
CA ILE A 27 -5.82 -24.33 25.99
C ILE A 27 -5.03 -25.25 26.91
N ALA A 28 -3.73 -24.94 27.04
CA ALA A 28 -2.81 -25.66 27.94
C ALA A 28 -2.07 -24.67 28.86
N PRO A 29 -1.57 -25.16 30.00
CA PRO A 29 -0.74 -24.34 30.89
C PRO A 29 0.51 -23.77 30.21
N PRO A 30 1.09 -22.66 30.72
CA PRO A 30 2.29 -22.09 30.14
C PRO A 30 3.49 -23.02 30.34
N GLN A 31 4.32 -23.14 29.31
CA GLN A 31 5.61 -23.86 29.41
C GLN A 31 6.66 -23.04 30.18
N ASN A 32 6.61 -21.72 30.06
CA ASN A 32 7.50 -20.80 30.74
C ASN A 32 6.70 -19.62 31.32
N PRO A 33 6.41 -19.63 32.64
CA PRO A 33 5.67 -18.55 33.29
C PRO A 33 6.43 -17.22 33.34
N ASN A 34 7.75 -17.23 33.11
CA ASN A 34 8.59 -16.02 33.07
C ASN A 34 8.81 -15.47 31.65
N MET A 35 8.14 -16.03 30.66
CA MET A 35 8.24 -15.59 29.29
C MET A 35 7.79 -14.13 29.14
N VAL A 36 8.59 -13.32 28.44
CA VAL A 36 8.26 -11.95 28.07
C VAL A 36 7.77 -11.95 26.62
N GLY A 37 6.58 -11.40 26.40
CA GLY A 37 5.98 -11.34 25.05
C GLY A 37 5.05 -12.52 24.75
N THR A 38 4.80 -12.70 23.46
CA THR A 38 3.95 -13.76 22.91
C THR A 38 4.58 -14.33 21.64
N ASP A 39 4.71 -15.65 21.55
CA ASP A 39 5.16 -16.34 20.35
C ASP A 39 3.97 -16.86 19.56
N PHE A 40 3.98 -16.61 18.27
CA PHE A 40 3.05 -17.18 17.31
C PHE A 40 3.78 -18.23 16.47
N CYS A 41 3.32 -19.46 16.49
CA CYS A 41 3.83 -20.55 15.66
C CYS A 41 2.75 -20.94 14.65
N LEU A 42 3.05 -20.78 13.36
CA LEU A 42 2.21 -21.22 12.26
C LEU A 42 2.73 -22.56 11.76
N LEU A 43 1.85 -23.56 11.73
CA LEU A 43 2.17 -24.90 11.25
C LEU A 43 1.52 -25.15 9.89
N GLY A 44 2.22 -25.91 9.03
CA GLY A 44 1.70 -26.26 7.70
C GLY A 44 1.97 -25.20 6.62
N CYS A 45 2.70 -24.13 6.93
CA CYS A 45 3.15 -23.16 5.93
C CYS A 45 4.36 -23.70 5.17
N ASN A 46 4.37 -23.52 3.86
CA ASN A 46 5.53 -23.76 3.01
C ASN A 46 6.28 -22.43 2.72
N VAL A 47 7.40 -22.51 2.01
CA VAL A 47 8.22 -21.34 1.68
C VAL A 47 7.44 -20.36 0.79
N ASP A 48 6.64 -20.86 -0.15
CA ASP A 48 5.86 -20.01 -1.06
C ASP A 48 4.78 -19.23 -0.33
N ASP A 49 4.17 -19.80 0.71
CA ASP A 49 3.20 -19.10 1.55
C ASP A 49 3.85 -17.94 2.28
N ILE A 50 5.08 -18.13 2.76
CA ILE A 50 5.84 -17.09 3.45
C ILE A 50 6.23 -15.97 2.48
N GLU A 51 6.71 -16.30 1.28
CA GLU A 51 7.08 -15.30 0.27
C GLU A 51 5.85 -14.52 -0.23
N LYS A 52 4.73 -15.17 -0.43
CA LYS A 52 3.45 -14.50 -0.71
C LYS A 52 3.04 -13.56 0.42
N ALA A 53 3.16 -14.00 1.67
CA ALA A 53 2.84 -13.15 2.82
C ALA A 53 3.77 -11.92 2.87
N LYS A 54 5.08 -12.10 2.67
CA LYS A 54 6.06 -11.00 2.62
C LYS A 54 5.75 -10.00 1.50
N SER A 55 5.33 -10.46 0.33
CA SER A 55 4.99 -9.59 -0.80
C SER A 55 3.86 -8.60 -0.51
N LEU A 56 3.05 -8.87 0.52
CA LEU A 56 1.99 -7.98 0.97
C LEU A 56 2.50 -6.82 1.86
N PHE A 57 3.78 -6.83 2.25
CA PHE A 57 4.32 -5.82 3.15
C PHE A 57 5.41 -5.00 2.48
N LEU A 58 5.26 -3.68 2.51
CA LEU A 58 6.23 -2.74 1.95
C LEU A 58 7.65 -2.95 2.52
N THR A 59 7.77 -3.27 3.80
CA THR A 59 9.05 -3.52 4.48
C THR A 59 9.89 -4.64 3.81
N PHE A 60 9.23 -5.61 3.19
CA PHE A 60 9.90 -6.72 2.52
C PHE A 60 9.99 -6.57 0.99
N SER A 61 9.39 -5.52 0.42
CA SER A 61 9.32 -5.32 -1.03
C SER A 61 10.64 -4.88 -1.67
N GLY A 62 11.56 -4.33 -0.89
CA GLY A 62 12.81 -3.73 -1.40
C GLY A 62 12.60 -2.49 -2.26
N LYS A 63 11.38 -1.94 -2.33
CA LYS A 63 11.05 -0.77 -3.15
C LYS A 63 11.71 0.50 -2.62
N ASN A 64 12.12 1.37 -3.53
CA ASN A 64 12.73 2.64 -3.22
C ASN A 64 11.65 3.70 -2.91
N ILE A 65 11.79 4.39 -1.77
CA ILE A 65 10.90 5.50 -1.40
C ILE A 65 11.51 6.79 -1.93
N LEU A 66 10.79 7.47 -2.82
CA LEU A 66 11.22 8.73 -3.44
C LEU A 66 10.99 9.92 -2.52
N GLU A 67 9.88 9.94 -1.80
CA GLU A 67 9.53 11.02 -0.87
C GLU A 67 8.59 10.53 0.23
N LYS A 68 8.72 11.16 1.42
CA LYS A 68 7.80 11.00 2.56
C LYS A 68 7.25 12.35 2.98
N ASN A 69 5.96 12.41 3.26
CA ASN A 69 5.32 13.60 3.79
C ASN A 69 4.24 13.25 4.84
N ALA A 70 3.50 14.25 5.30
CA ALA A 70 2.49 14.08 6.37
C ALA A 70 1.33 13.14 6.01
N TYR A 71 1.11 12.88 4.73
CA TYR A 71 0.00 12.06 4.24
C TYR A 71 0.42 10.63 3.90
N GLY A 72 1.70 10.44 3.52
CA GLY A 72 2.21 9.14 3.11
C GLY A 72 3.55 9.23 2.40
N GLU A 73 3.81 8.22 1.58
CA GLU A 73 5.06 8.05 0.85
C GLU A 73 4.80 7.82 -0.63
N VAL A 74 5.63 8.43 -1.48
CA VAL A 74 5.73 8.14 -2.92
C VAL A 74 6.84 7.11 -3.11
N ILE A 75 6.56 6.05 -3.81
CA ILE A 75 7.43 4.90 -3.99
C ILE A 75 7.67 4.72 -5.49
N GLU A 76 8.91 4.48 -5.86
CA GLU A 76 9.30 4.20 -7.24
C GLU A 76 8.54 2.99 -7.79
N ASN A 77 7.95 3.16 -8.97
CA ASN A 77 7.29 2.07 -9.68
C ASN A 77 8.20 1.62 -10.83
N SER A 78 8.84 0.47 -10.65
CA SER A 78 9.71 -0.15 -11.66
C SER A 78 9.01 -1.23 -12.49
N THR A 79 7.70 -1.40 -12.27
CA THR A 79 6.87 -2.42 -12.93
C THR A 79 5.71 -1.76 -13.68
N ASN A 80 5.00 -2.54 -14.48
CA ASN A 80 3.79 -2.05 -15.18
C ASN A 80 2.58 -1.88 -14.25
N THR A 81 2.72 -2.25 -12.98
CA THR A 81 1.63 -2.20 -12.00
C THR A 81 2.14 -1.53 -10.73
N ALA A 82 1.45 -0.47 -10.33
CA ALA A 82 1.74 0.24 -9.10
C ALA A 82 1.02 -0.41 -7.91
N ASP A 83 1.71 -0.51 -6.79
CA ASP A 83 1.16 -1.03 -5.55
C ASP A 83 0.65 0.09 -4.65
N ILE A 84 -0.52 -0.10 -4.08
CA ILE A 84 -1.10 0.79 -3.08
C ILE A 84 -1.01 0.12 -1.72
N TYR A 85 -0.24 0.74 -0.83
CA TYR A 85 -0.09 0.32 0.55
C TYR A 85 -0.84 1.25 1.49
N ILE A 86 -1.33 0.70 2.58
CA ILE A 86 -1.86 1.45 3.72
C ILE A 86 -1.13 0.99 4.98
N ASN A 87 -0.41 1.92 5.62
CA ASN A 87 0.46 1.62 6.75
C ASN A 87 1.41 0.43 6.47
N GLY A 88 1.96 0.38 5.26
CA GLY A 88 2.90 -0.65 4.85
C GLY A 88 2.27 -1.97 4.41
N VAL A 89 0.95 -2.11 4.41
CA VAL A 89 0.24 -3.31 3.94
C VAL A 89 -0.38 -3.04 2.58
N LYS A 90 -0.10 -3.90 1.59
CA LYS A 90 -0.64 -3.80 0.24
C LYS A 90 -2.15 -4.08 0.24
N VAL A 91 -2.92 -3.16 -0.33
CA VAL A 91 -4.39 -3.20 -0.36
C VAL A 91 -4.98 -3.18 -1.76
N ALA A 92 -4.22 -2.72 -2.75
CA ALA A 92 -4.64 -2.67 -4.14
C ALA A 92 -3.45 -2.62 -5.10
N GLU A 93 -3.73 -2.83 -6.38
CA GLU A 93 -2.83 -2.65 -7.52
C GLU A 93 -3.49 -1.76 -8.56
N GLU A 94 -2.69 -0.89 -9.19
CA GLU A 94 -3.13 0.02 -10.25
C GLU A 94 -2.26 -0.14 -11.49
N SER A 95 -2.88 -0.48 -12.61
CA SER A 95 -2.16 -0.79 -13.86
C SER A 95 -1.63 0.44 -14.61
N ASN A 96 -2.11 1.63 -14.27
CA ASN A 96 -1.75 2.86 -14.99
C ASN A 96 -1.38 4.01 -14.05
N PHE A 97 -0.76 3.71 -12.92
CA PHE A 97 -0.17 4.73 -12.04
C PHE A 97 1.32 4.85 -12.29
N LEU A 98 1.81 6.08 -12.27
CA LEU A 98 3.23 6.42 -12.41
C LEU A 98 4.04 5.94 -11.20
N PHE A 99 3.46 6.06 -10.01
CA PHE A 99 4.09 5.69 -8.74
C PHE A 99 3.28 4.66 -7.96
N SER A 100 3.97 3.90 -7.12
CA SER A 100 3.36 3.20 -6.00
C SER A 100 3.23 4.14 -4.79
N TYR A 101 2.30 3.87 -3.89
CA TYR A 101 2.01 4.75 -2.76
C TYR A 101 1.87 3.98 -1.46
N ASN A 102 2.34 4.57 -0.35
CA ASN A 102 2.02 4.11 0.99
C ASN A 102 1.29 5.21 1.76
N ILE A 103 0.02 5.02 2.02
CA ILE A 103 -0.82 5.97 2.74
C ILE A 103 -0.66 5.74 4.24
N THR A 104 -0.13 6.72 4.96
CA THR A 104 0.08 6.64 6.42
C THR A 104 -0.92 7.47 7.23
N SER A 105 -1.62 8.42 6.58
CA SER A 105 -2.63 9.27 7.19
C SER A 105 -4.03 8.91 6.69
N LEU A 106 -4.80 8.21 7.52
CA LEU A 106 -6.10 7.64 7.13
C LEU A 106 -7.25 8.65 7.26
N THR A 107 -8.04 8.81 6.20
CA THR A 107 -9.34 9.51 6.26
C THR A 107 -10.41 8.61 6.87
N ALA A 108 -11.53 9.21 7.31
CA ALA A 108 -12.70 8.44 7.79
C ALA A 108 -13.25 7.50 6.71
N GLN A 109 -13.27 7.95 5.45
CA GLN A 109 -13.68 7.12 4.31
C GLN A 109 -12.77 5.92 4.13
N LEU A 110 -11.45 6.12 4.19
CA LEU A 110 -10.47 5.05 4.04
C LEU A 110 -10.54 4.04 5.19
N LYS A 111 -10.70 4.52 6.43
CA LYS A 111 -10.95 3.65 7.60
C LYS A 111 -12.19 2.79 7.42
N LYS A 112 -13.29 3.37 6.91
CA LYS A 112 -14.53 2.64 6.65
C LYS A 112 -14.35 1.58 5.56
N ALA A 113 -13.62 1.90 4.48
CA ALA A 113 -13.33 0.95 3.41
C ALA A 113 -12.47 -0.23 3.91
N LEU A 114 -11.43 0.03 4.71
CA LEU A 114 -10.58 -1.00 5.32
C LEU A 114 -11.33 -1.92 6.30
N ASN A 115 -12.31 -1.39 7.05
CA ASN A 115 -13.12 -2.21 7.94
C ASN A 115 -14.04 -3.18 7.19
N ARG A 116 -14.42 -2.82 5.97
CA ARG A 116 -15.30 -3.63 5.11
C ARG A 116 -14.52 -4.64 4.28
N GLU A 117 -13.42 -4.20 3.69
CA GLU A 117 -12.59 -4.98 2.77
C GLU A 117 -11.13 -4.78 3.10
N ARG A 118 -10.55 -5.72 3.85
CA ARG A 118 -9.15 -5.62 4.32
C ARG A 118 -8.12 -5.72 3.19
N THR A 119 -8.49 -6.40 2.12
CA THR A 119 -7.72 -6.54 0.89
C THR A 119 -8.64 -6.18 -0.27
N ASN A 120 -8.13 -5.47 -1.28
CA ASN A 120 -8.90 -4.97 -2.42
C ASN A 120 -9.79 -3.75 -2.11
N VAL A 121 -9.18 -2.74 -1.51
CA VAL A 121 -9.83 -1.45 -1.26
C VAL A 121 -10.08 -0.74 -2.59
N GLY A 122 -11.32 -0.33 -2.82
CA GLY A 122 -11.71 0.33 -4.07
C GLY A 122 -11.00 1.68 -4.28
N ARG A 123 -10.60 1.96 -5.52
CA ARG A 123 -9.81 3.14 -5.94
C ARG A 123 -10.37 4.48 -5.41
N SER A 124 -11.69 4.66 -5.41
CA SER A 124 -12.33 5.88 -4.92
C SER A 124 -12.05 6.18 -3.45
N ALA A 125 -11.70 5.18 -2.65
CA ALA A 125 -11.43 5.36 -1.22
C ALA A 125 -10.07 6.02 -0.96
N TYR A 126 -9.06 5.78 -1.79
CA TYR A 126 -7.69 6.27 -1.59
C TYR A 126 -7.26 7.38 -2.55
N THR A 127 -7.95 7.59 -3.68
CA THR A 127 -7.57 8.60 -4.69
C THR A 127 -7.37 9.99 -4.08
N GLY A 128 -8.29 10.44 -3.20
CA GLY A 128 -8.16 11.73 -2.55
C GLY A 128 -6.87 11.85 -1.72
N ARG A 129 -6.49 10.78 -1.02
CA ARG A 129 -5.28 10.79 -0.20
C ARG A 129 -4.00 10.74 -1.06
N ILE A 130 -4.02 10.03 -2.19
CA ILE A 130 -2.90 10.03 -3.15
C ILE A 130 -2.69 11.44 -3.71
N LYS A 131 -3.77 12.15 -4.04
CA LYS A 131 -3.69 13.57 -4.45
C LYS A 131 -3.07 14.45 -3.36
N ASP A 132 -3.45 14.24 -2.09
CA ASP A 132 -2.85 15.00 -0.98
C ASP A 132 -1.35 14.71 -0.84
N ILE A 133 -0.92 13.44 -1.04
CA ILE A 133 0.49 13.04 -1.04
C ILE A 133 1.23 13.79 -2.16
N LEU A 134 0.74 13.73 -3.40
CA LEU A 134 1.41 14.35 -4.55
C LEU A 134 1.47 15.87 -4.44
N LYS A 135 0.41 16.53 -3.95
CA LYS A 135 0.40 17.99 -3.74
C LYS A 135 1.39 18.44 -2.67
N ALA A 136 1.67 17.60 -1.69
CA ALA A 136 2.64 17.89 -0.64
C ALA A 136 4.07 17.53 -1.03
N CYS A 137 4.29 16.96 -2.24
CA CYS A 137 5.61 16.60 -2.71
C CYS A 137 6.44 17.82 -3.08
N SER A 138 7.73 17.74 -2.73
CA SER A 138 8.76 18.72 -3.04
C SER A 138 10.02 18.12 -3.67
N SER A 139 10.11 16.77 -3.72
CA SER A 139 11.24 16.06 -4.31
C SER A 139 11.32 16.33 -5.83
N GLU A 140 12.48 16.77 -6.29
CA GLU A 140 12.76 16.96 -7.71
C GLU A 140 12.46 15.70 -8.50
N LYS A 141 12.86 14.51 -8.01
CA LYS A 141 12.61 13.23 -8.70
C LYS A 141 11.13 12.95 -8.97
N VAL A 142 10.27 13.26 -8.00
CA VAL A 142 8.81 13.07 -8.15
C VAL A 142 8.24 14.08 -9.12
N ILE A 143 8.71 15.35 -9.03
CA ILE A 143 8.23 16.44 -9.88
C ILE A 143 8.69 16.21 -11.32
N ASP A 144 9.96 15.88 -11.53
CA ASP A 144 10.52 15.63 -12.87
C ASP A 144 9.79 14.47 -13.57
N ALA A 145 9.52 13.37 -12.84
CA ALA A 145 8.77 12.26 -13.40
C ALA A 145 7.32 12.64 -13.79
N LEU A 146 6.64 13.47 -12.99
CA LEU A 146 5.31 14.00 -13.34
C LEU A 146 5.38 14.93 -14.56
N VAL A 147 6.44 15.73 -14.67
CA VAL A 147 6.64 16.65 -15.80
C VAL A 147 6.98 15.89 -17.08
N GLU A 148 7.84 14.88 -17.00
CA GLU A 148 8.16 14.01 -18.14
C GLU A 148 6.90 13.31 -18.66
N ASP A 149 6.06 12.79 -17.77
CA ASP A 149 4.78 12.18 -18.14
C ASP A 149 3.80 13.18 -18.75
N LEU A 150 3.77 14.42 -18.23
CA LEU A 150 2.97 15.52 -18.78
C LEU A 150 3.43 15.90 -20.21
N GLN A 151 4.73 15.89 -20.49
CA GLN A 151 5.28 16.19 -21.81
C GLN A 151 4.95 15.10 -22.84
N GLN A 152 4.81 13.86 -22.40
CA GLN A 152 4.39 12.73 -23.24
C GLN A 152 2.90 12.74 -23.57
N PHE A 153 2.12 13.64 -22.98
CA PHE A 153 0.67 13.76 -23.18
C PHE A 153 0.26 13.84 -24.66
N GLY A 154 1.05 14.54 -25.49
CA GLY A 154 0.79 14.66 -26.93
C GLY A 154 0.93 13.33 -27.70
N SER A 155 1.58 12.31 -27.14
CA SER A 155 1.73 10.97 -27.74
C SER A 155 0.64 9.97 -27.30
N GLY A 156 -0.28 10.38 -26.42
CA GLY A 156 -1.40 9.56 -25.96
C GLY A 156 -1.12 8.64 -24.78
N ASN A 157 0.12 8.56 -24.32
CA ASN A 157 0.51 7.76 -23.16
C ASN A 157 0.68 8.65 -21.94
N ARG A 158 -0.27 8.64 -21.05
CA ARG A 158 -0.12 9.30 -19.74
C ARG A 158 -0.64 8.40 -18.62
N HIS A 159 -0.06 8.57 -17.45
CA HIS A 159 -0.54 7.91 -16.25
C HIS A 159 -1.76 8.63 -15.66
N ASP A 160 -2.51 7.91 -14.86
CA ASP A 160 -3.79 8.37 -14.33
C ASP A 160 -3.66 9.57 -13.38
N GLU A 161 -2.52 9.73 -12.72
CA GLU A 161 -2.23 10.88 -11.84
C GLU A 161 -2.35 12.20 -12.59
N LEU A 162 -1.91 12.25 -13.84
CA LEU A 162 -1.99 13.46 -14.67
C LEU A 162 -3.36 13.65 -15.35
N SER A 163 -4.26 12.68 -15.24
CA SER A 163 -5.66 12.89 -15.60
C SER A 163 -6.39 13.76 -14.56
N TRP A 164 -5.80 13.91 -13.37
CA TRP A 164 -6.34 14.78 -12.33
C TRP A 164 -5.84 16.21 -12.53
N ASN A 165 -6.73 17.12 -12.93
CA ASN A 165 -6.40 18.50 -13.26
C ASN A 165 -5.60 19.22 -12.16
N ASP A 166 -5.91 18.91 -10.89
CA ASP A 166 -5.23 19.50 -9.74
C ASP A 166 -3.76 19.03 -9.60
N ILE A 167 -3.44 17.81 -10.02
CA ILE A 167 -2.08 17.28 -10.04
C ILE A 167 -1.31 17.79 -11.25
N ALA A 168 -1.92 17.79 -12.44
CA ALA A 168 -1.33 18.36 -13.63
C ALA A 168 -0.96 19.84 -13.43
N MET A 169 -1.87 20.62 -12.83
CA MET A 169 -1.61 22.01 -12.49
C MET A 169 -0.48 22.15 -11.46
N HIS A 170 -0.47 21.31 -10.42
CA HIS A 170 0.61 21.32 -9.42
C HIS A 170 1.98 21.04 -10.06
N ALA A 171 2.08 19.99 -10.89
CA ALA A 171 3.30 19.66 -11.63
C ALA A 171 3.77 20.82 -12.50
N SER A 172 2.86 21.48 -13.24
CA SER A 172 3.15 22.63 -14.08
C SER A 172 3.68 23.84 -13.29
N ILE A 173 3.08 24.14 -12.13
CA ILE A 173 3.54 25.22 -11.24
C ILE A 173 4.94 24.92 -10.69
N LYS A 174 5.18 23.70 -10.26
CA LYS A 174 6.48 23.28 -9.72
C LYS A 174 7.57 23.30 -10.78
N MET A 175 7.27 22.85 -11.99
CA MET A 175 8.20 22.95 -13.11
C MET A 175 8.60 24.41 -13.40
N ASN A 176 7.64 25.35 -13.41
CA ASN A 176 7.95 26.77 -13.57
C ASN A 176 8.82 27.34 -12.44
N GLN A 177 8.70 26.81 -11.22
CA GLN A 177 9.54 27.23 -10.09
C GLN A 177 10.97 26.71 -10.21
N LEU A 178 11.14 25.48 -10.72
CA LEU A 178 12.46 24.84 -10.89
C LEU A 178 13.17 25.29 -12.17
N HIS A 179 12.42 25.51 -13.25
CA HIS A 179 12.93 25.87 -14.56
C HIS A 179 12.34 27.21 -14.99
N LYS A 180 12.93 28.30 -14.49
CA LYS A 180 12.48 29.70 -14.73
C LYS A 180 12.37 30.12 -16.19
N ASP A 181 13.02 29.41 -17.10
CA ASP A 181 13.06 29.71 -18.53
C ASP A 181 12.04 28.92 -19.37
N THR A 182 11.14 28.15 -18.72
CA THR A 182 10.15 27.36 -19.44
C THR A 182 8.79 28.04 -19.45
N THR A 183 8.28 28.35 -20.65
CA THR A 183 6.94 28.93 -20.84
C THR A 183 6.00 27.83 -21.32
N PHE A 184 4.91 27.60 -20.59
CA PHE A 184 3.82 26.73 -21.05
C PHE A 184 2.98 27.50 -22.07
N VAL A 185 2.78 26.91 -23.25
CA VAL A 185 1.83 27.40 -24.26
C VAL A 185 0.61 26.46 -24.19
N THR A 186 -0.53 27.01 -23.80
CA THR A 186 -1.84 26.32 -23.80
C THR A 186 -2.48 26.36 -25.16
#